data_02e1963a9e66f00bbc90c608fac8142f
#
_entry.id   02e1963a9e66f00bbc90c608fac8142f
#
_cell.length_a   1.000
_cell.length_b   1.000
_cell.length_c   1.000
_cell.angle_alpha   90.00
_cell.angle_beta   90.00
_cell.angle_gamma   90.00
#
_symmetry.space_group_name_H-M   'P 1'
#
loop_
_entity.id
_entity.type
_entity.pdbx_description
1 polymer ?
#
loop_
_entity_poly.entity_id
_entity_poly.type
_entity_poly.pdbx_seq_one_letter_code
_entity_poly.pdbx_strand_id
1 'polypeptide(L)'
;MMMKFLKLPALLGLCLGLVCTPVFADRLKDMTSIAGVRSNQLVGYGVVVGLAGTGDGSSGLTLQSLQSMVSQFGLVTDAANLNAKNVASVMVTAEMPAFMKPGQRLDITVSTISGAKSLRGGTLLMTPMLGADGETYAVAQGNLVVGGLGVDG
;
A
#
# COMPACT_ATOMS: atom_id res chain seq x y z
N MET A 1 12.70 71.51 17.67
CA MET A 1 12.11 70.67 18.72
C MET A 1 11.03 69.71 18.27
N MET A 2 10.63 69.75 17.04
CA MET A 2 9.54 68.88 16.52
C MET A 2 10.01 67.60 15.83
N MET A 3 11.31 67.34 15.74
CA MET A 3 11.82 66.16 15.02
C MET A 3 12.05 64.93 15.89
N LYS A 4 11.79 64.99 17.17
CA LYS A 4 12.01 63.84 18.06
C LYS A 4 10.80 62.87 18.17
N PHE A 5 9.64 63.28 17.70
CA PHE A 5 8.42 62.46 17.79
C PHE A 5 8.16 61.56 16.58
N LEU A 6 8.89 61.77 15.50
CA LEU A 6 8.76 61.00 14.27
C LEU A 6 9.51 59.66 14.25
N LYS A 7 10.35 59.41 15.26
CA LYS A 7 11.15 58.17 15.30
C LYS A 7 10.50 57.01 16.08
N LEU A 8 9.53 57.29 16.90
CA LEU A 8 8.83 56.26 17.67
C LEU A 8 7.95 55.32 16.86
N PRO A 9 7.15 55.77 15.86
CA PRO A 9 6.31 54.86 15.11
C PRO A 9 7.09 53.93 14.18
N ALA A 10 8.28 54.33 13.75
CA ALA A 10 9.13 53.46 12.93
C ALA A 10 9.73 52.30 13.70
N LEU A 11 10.02 52.48 14.98
CA LEU A 11 10.50 51.39 15.84
C LEU A 11 9.38 50.37 16.22
N LEU A 12 8.14 50.83 16.36
CA LEU A 12 7.00 49.94 16.60
C LEU A 12 6.66 49.13 15.38
N GLY A 13 6.82 49.63 14.18
CA GLY A 13 6.61 48.92 12.93
C GLY A 13 7.61 47.80 12.69
N LEU A 14 8.84 47.98 13.20
CA LEU A 14 9.88 46.96 13.05
C LEU A 14 9.71 45.77 13.98
N CYS A 15 9.07 45.93 15.12
CA CYS A 15 8.77 44.84 16.04
C CYS A 15 7.59 43.97 15.63
N LEU A 16 6.67 44.45 14.79
CA LEU A 16 5.54 43.69 14.30
C LEU A 16 5.88 42.75 13.15
N GLY A 17 7.02 42.93 12.50
CA GLY A 17 7.46 42.09 11.38
C GLY A 17 8.14 40.79 11.74
N LEU A 18 8.37 40.52 13.03
CA LEU A 18 9.16 39.37 13.49
C LEU A 18 8.33 38.21 14.05
N VAL A 19 7.03 38.24 13.94
CA VAL A 19 6.15 37.11 14.36
C VAL A 19 5.66 36.37 13.13
N CYS A 20 6.57 35.92 12.28
CA CYS A 20 6.32 34.81 11.37
C CYS A 20 6.86 33.54 12.01
N THR A 21 6.07 32.95 12.87
CA THR A 21 6.32 31.58 13.32
C THR A 21 6.04 30.64 12.15
N PRO A 22 7.02 29.83 11.73
CA PRO A 22 6.77 28.85 10.67
C PRO A 22 5.89 27.73 11.24
N VAL A 23 4.62 27.80 10.96
CA VAL A 23 3.63 26.73 11.29
C VAL A 23 3.85 25.47 10.45
N PHE A 24 4.83 25.47 9.57
CA PHE A 24 5.08 24.35 8.65
C PHE A 24 6.04 23.27 9.17
N ALA A 25 6.72 23.49 10.30
CA ALA A 25 7.72 22.56 10.81
C ALA A 25 7.13 21.26 11.37
N ASP A 26 5.91 21.28 11.89
CA ASP A 26 5.32 20.09 12.52
C ASP A 26 4.80 19.06 11.52
N ARG A 27 4.40 19.47 10.33
CA ARG A 27 3.92 18.54 9.30
C ARG A 27 5.03 17.77 8.60
N LEU A 28 6.24 18.29 8.57
CA LEU A 28 7.40 17.61 8.00
C LEU A 28 7.92 16.49 8.93
N LYS A 29 7.70 16.59 10.24
CA LYS A 29 8.11 15.55 11.19
C LYS A 29 7.32 14.27 11.03
N ASP A 30 6.05 14.37 10.67
CA ASP A 30 5.17 13.22 10.48
C ASP A 30 5.43 12.50 9.15
N MET A 31 6.10 13.14 8.22
CA MET A 31 6.39 12.60 6.87
C MET A 31 7.83 12.08 6.71
N THR A 32 8.73 12.39 7.64
CA THR A 32 10.12 11.95 7.58
C THR A 32 10.39 10.87 8.60
N SER A 33 10.68 9.64 8.15
CA SER A 33 11.19 8.60 9.03
C SER A 33 12.60 8.95 9.50
N ILE A 34 12.88 8.73 10.78
CA ILE A 34 14.20 8.92 11.36
C ILE A 34 15.19 8.00 10.65
N ALA A 35 16.28 8.58 10.09
CA ALA A 35 17.33 7.81 9.47
C ALA A 35 18.05 6.96 10.53
N GLY A 36 17.94 5.62 10.42
CA GLY A 36 18.64 4.69 11.33
C GLY A 36 17.91 3.37 11.53
N VAL A 37 16.60 3.36 11.70
CA VAL A 37 15.79 2.15 11.79
C VAL A 37 14.63 2.32 10.82
N ARG A 38 14.84 1.94 9.57
CA ARG A 38 13.79 1.97 8.56
C ARG A 38 13.17 0.60 8.44
N SER A 39 11.88 0.52 8.61
CA SER A 39 11.12 -0.58 8.06
C SER A 39 11.16 -0.47 6.53
N ASN A 40 11.50 -1.56 5.86
CA ASN A 40 11.45 -1.61 4.42
C ASN A 40 10.04 -2.00 3.98
N GLN A 41 9.40 -1.14 3.21
CA GLN A 41 8.11 -1.47 2.64
C GLN A 41 8.28 -2.41 1.47
N LEU A 42 7.54 -3.52 1.51
CA LEU A 42 7.48 -4.49 0.43
C LEU A 42 6.15 -4.38 -0.30
N VAL A 43 6.19 -4.54 -1.60
CA VAL A 43 5.01 -4.50 -2.46
C VAL A 43 5.04 -5.68 -3.41
N GLY A 44 3.90 -6.34 -3.61
CA GLY A 44 3.74 -7.41 -4.56
C GLY A 44 2.42 -7.30 -5.31
N TYR A 45 2.40 -7.80 -6.52
CA TYR A 45 1.18 -8.00 -7.29
C TYR A 45 0.82 -9.48 -7.27
N GLY A 46 -0.42 -9.78 -6.88
CA GLY A 46 -0.87 -11.14 -6.74
C GLY A 46 -2.27 -11.39 -7.28
N VAL A 47 -2.65 -12.64 -7.22
CA VAL A 47 -3.98 -13.11 -7.63
C VAL A 47 -4.58 -13.90 -6.49
N VAL A 48 -5.83 -13.60 -6.16
CA VAL A 48 -6.65 -14.32 -5.20
C VAL A 48 -7.63 -15.20 -5.95
N VAL A 49 -7.73 -16.44 -5.57
CA VAL A 49 -8.65 -17.45 -6.17
C VAL A 49 -9.62 -17.98 -5.15
N GLY A 50 -10.64 -18.66 -5.61
CA GLY A 50 -11.62 -19.33 -4.74
C GLY A 50 -12.68 -18.41 -4.15
N LEU A 51 -12.90 -17.24 -4.76
CA LEU A 51 -13.96 -16.32 -4.36
C LEU A 51 -15.34 -16.84 -4.78
N ALA A 52 -16.34 -16.57 -3.98
CA ALA A 52 -17.72 -16.98 -4.24
C ALA A 52 -18.50 -15.98 -5.11
N GLY A 53 -18.00 -15.72 -6.31
CA GLY A 53 -18.62 -14.79 -7.25
C GLY A 53 -18.37 -13.31 -6.95
N THR A 54 -17.51 -12.98 -6.00
CA THR A 54 -17.19 -11.61 -5.57
C THR A 54 -15.91 -11.04 -6.21
N GLY A 55 -15.33 -11.77 -7.14
CA GLY A 55 -14.10 -11.39 -7.84
C GLY A 55 -14.30 -10.28 -8.88
N ASP A 56 -13.30 -10.12 -9.73
CA ASP A 56 -13.18 -9.01 -10.67
C ASP A 56 -14.15 -9.02 -11.85
N GLY A 57 -14.90 -10.10 -12.03
CA GLY A 57 -15.87 -10.20 -13.11
C GLY A 57 -15.22 -10.36 -14.49
N SER A 58 -15.21 -9.30 -15.27
CA SER A 58 -14.68 -9.32 -16.66
C SER A 58 -13.37 -8.54 -16.81
N SER A 59 -12.60 -8.39 -15.75
CA SER A 59 -11.33 -7.68 -15.82
C SER A 59 -10.31 -8.42 -16.70
N GLY A 60 -9.92 -7.79 -17.80
CA GLY A 60 -8.92 -8.34 -18.73
C GLY A 60 -7.56 -8.55 -18.04
N LEU A 61 -7.18 -7.67 -17.12
CA LEU A 61 -5.93 -7.78 -16.37
C LEU A 61 -5.91 -9.05 -15.50
N THR A 62 -7.00 -9.34 -14.81
CA THR A 62 -7.12 -10.51 -13.95
C THR A 62 -7.07 -11.80 -14.74
N LEU A 63 -7.76 -11.86 -15.89
CA LEU A 63 -7.74 -13.01 -16.78
C LEU A 63 -6.34 -13.25 -17.36
N GLN A 64 -5.68 -12.19 -17.81
CA GLN A 64 -4.33 -12.28 -18.34
C GLN A 64 -3.31 -12.74 -17.29
N SER A 65 -3.42 -12.25 -16.08
CA SER A 65 -2.55 -12.65 -14.97
C SER A 65 -2.77 -14.10 -14.59
N LEU A 66 -4.03 -14.54 -14.51
CA LEU A 66 -4.37 -15.92 -14.22
C LEU A 66 -3.86 -16.85 -15.34
N GLN A 67 -4.04 -16.48 -16.61
CA GLN A 67 -3.54 -17.25 -17.73
C GLN A 67 -2.01 -17.38 -17.70
N SER A 68 -1.30 -16.30 -17.38
CA SER A 68 0.15 -16.32 -17.23
C SER A 68 0.61 -17.25 -16.10
N MET A 69 -0.08 -17.25 -14.97
CA MET A 69 0.23 -18.14 -13.86
C MET A 69 -0.03 -19.60 -14.21
N VAL A 70 -1.18 -19.89 -14.80
CA VAL A 70 -1.56 -21.26 -15.21
C VAL A 70 -0.57 -21.82 -16.23
N SER A 71 -0.11 -20.98 -17.17
CA SER A 71 0.89 -21.38 -18.17
C SER A 71 2.25 -21.71 -17.57
N GLN A 72 2.64 -21.06 -16.46
CA GLN A 72 3.87 -21.41 -15.72
C GLN A 72 3.83 -22.82 -15.13
N PHE A 73 2.63 -23.33 -14.85
CA PHE A 73 2.43 -24.71 -14.40
C PHE A 73 2.29 -25.71 -15.56
N GLY A 74 2.54 -25.26 -16.80
CA GLY A 74 2.45 -26.12 -17.98
C GLY A 74 1.04 -26.38 -18.50
N LEU A 75 0.06 -25.65 -17.99
CA LEU A 75 -1.33 -25.75 -18.42
C LEU A 75 -1.63 -24.70 -19.48
N VAL A 76 -2.10 -25.11 -20.64
CA VAL A 76 -2.59 -24.19 -21.68
C VAL A 76 -4.11 -24.11 -21.54
N THR A 77 -4.58 -22.95 -21.13
CA THR A 77 -6.01 -22.68 -20.95
C THR A 77 -6.37 -21.39 -21.65
N ASP A 78 -7.44 -21.40 -22.44
CA ASP A 78 -7.98 -20.19 -23.00
C ASP A 78 -8.59 -19.30 -21.92
N ALA A 79 -8.32 -18.00 -21.99
CA ALA A 79 -8.88 -17.02 -21.08
C ALA A 79 -10.42 -17.07 -21.01
N ALA A 80 -11.07 -17.46 -22.11
CA ALA A 80 -12.52 -17.60 -22.18
C ALA A 80 -13.09 -18.69 -21.25
N ASN A 81 -12.29 -19.67 -20.87
CA ASN A 81 -12.69 -20.75 -19.95
C ASN A 81 -12.43 -20.42 -18.47
N LEU A 82 -11.80 -19.29 -18.19
CA LEU A 82 -11.50 -18.85 -16.85
C LEU A 82 -12.63 -17.96 -16.31
N ASN A 83 -13.13 -18.29 -15.13
CA ASN A 83 -14.20 -17.52 -14.49
C ASN A 83 -13.61 -16.42 -13.60
N ALA A 84 -13.53 -15.21 -14.12
CA ALA A 84 -13.01 -14.06 -13.38
C ALA A 84 -13.89 -13.64 -12.18
N LYS A 85 -15.11 -14.13 -12.07
CA LYS A 85 -15.96 -13.88 -10.88
C LYS A 85 -15.43 -14.55 -9.61
N ASN A 86 -14.61 -15.58 -9.74
CA ASN A 86 -14.01 -16.29 -8.62
C ASN A 86 -12.56 -15.89 -8.36
N VAL A 87 -12.07 -14.91 -9.08
CA VAL A 87 -10.67 -14.48 -9.06
C VAL A 87 -10.58 -12.97 -8.93
N ALA A 88 -9.57 -12.48 -8.23
CA ALA A 88 -9.30 -11.05 -8.10
C ALA A 88 -7.82 -10.74 -8.21
N SER A 89 -7.50 -9.66 -8.92
CA SER A 89 -6.17 -9.05 -8.89
C SER A 89 -6.02 -8.19 -7.64
N VAL A 90 -4.89 -8.36 -6.96
CA VAL A 90 -4.64 -7.68 -5.68
C VAL A 90 -3.24 -7.10 -5.62
N MET A 91 -3.13 -6.03 -4.85
CA MET A 91 -1.86 -5.51 -4.37
C MET A 91 -1.62 -6.04 -2.96
N VAL A 92 -0.43 -6.55 -2.75
CA VAL A 92 0.01 -7.04 -1.43
C VAL A 92 1.06 -6.11 -0.90
N THR A 93 0.90 -5.63 0.31
CA THR A 93 1.87 -4.77 0.98
C THR A 93 2.27 -5.36 2.32
N ALA A 94 3.51 -5.14 2.70
CA ALA A 94 4.04 -5.56 3.99
C ALA A 94 5.10 -4.57 4.46
N GLU A 95 5.30 -4.52 5.76
CA GLU A 95 6.36 -3.74 6.37
C GLU A 95 7.38 -4.71 6.98
N MET A 96 8.57 -4.75 6.39
CA MET A 96 9.65 -5.62 6.85
C MET A 96 10.49 -4.91 7.89
N PRO A 97 10.54 -5.40 9.15
CA PRO A 97 11.41 -4.84 10.18
C PRO A 97 12.90 -4.91 9.80
N ALA A 98 13.70 -3.94 10.28
CA ALA A 98 15.11 -3.81 9.93
C ALA A 98 15.98 -5.03 10.27
N PHE A 99 15.60 -5.84 11.26
CA PHE A 99 16.37 -6.99 11.74
C PHE A 99 15.66 -8.32 11.52
N MET A 100 14.83 -8.41 10.51
CA MET A 100 14.11 -9.63 10.19
C MET A 100 15.07 -10.71 9.68
N LYS A 101 14.94 -11.92 10.22
CA LYS A 101 15.75 -13.08 9.83
C LYS A 101 15.02 -13.94 8.79
N PRO A 102 15.74 -14.65 7.93
CA PRO A 102 15.13 -15.62 7.02
C PRO A 102 14.29 -16.65 7.79
N GLY A 103 13.13 -17.00 7.23
CA GLY A 103 12.19 -17.96 7.83
C GLY A 103 11.19 -17.34 8.83
N GLN A 104 11.29 -16.08 9.15
CA GLN A 104 10.29 -15.39 9.96
C GLN A 104 9.03 -15.07 9.13
N ARG A 105 7.89 -15.04 9.81
CA ARG A 105 6.62 -14.64 9.22
C ARG A 105 6.44 -13.14 9.31
N LEU A 106 5.80 -12.60 8.30
CA LEU A 106 5.50 -11.19 8.13
C LEU A 106 3.99 -11.02 7.92
N ASP A 107 3.41 -10.06 8.58
CA ASP A 107 2.03 -9.69 8.34
C ASP A 107 1.92 -8.94 7.01
N ILE A 108 0.93 -9.34 6.21
CA ILE A 108 0.67 -8.73 4.92
C ILE A 108 -0.72 -8.11 4.88
N THR A 109 -0.86 -7.06 4.11
CA THR A 109 -2.16 -6.47 3.77
C THR A 109 -2.45 -6.73 2.30
N VAL A 110 -3.62 -7.27 2.02
CA VAL A 110 -4.08 -7.55 0.65
C VAL A 110 -5.19 -6.60 0.29
N SER A 111 -5.03 -5.87 -0.81
CA SER A 111 -5.98 -4.86 -1.28
C SER A 111 -6.39 -5.14 -2.72
N THR A 112 -7.66 -5.01 -3.03
CA THR A 112 -8.16 -5.14 -4.41
C THR A 112 -7.68 -3.96 -5.25
N ILE A 113 -7.30 -4.22 -6.47
CA ILE A 113 -6.91 -3.17 -7.45
C ILE A 113 -7.86 -3.11 -8.64
N SER A 114 -8.83 -3.97 -8.70
CA SER A 114 -9.83 -4.00 -9.76
C SER A 114 -11.26 -4.08 -9.17
N GLY A 115 -12.18 -4.68 -9.86
CA GLY A 115 -13.60 -4.60 -9.51
C GLY A 115 -14.10 -5.58 -8.45
N ALA A 116 -13.24 -6.31 -7.76
CA ALA A 116 -13.67 -7.29 -6.77
C ALA A 116 -14.40 -6.63 -5.59
N LYS A 117 -15.54 -7.20 -5.24
CA LYS A 117 -16.40 -6.69 -4.17
C LYS A 117 -16.00 -7.18 -2.79
N SER A 118 -15.42 -8.39 -2.71
CA SER A 118 -14.96 -8.98 -1.47
C SER A 118 -13.87 -10.03 -1.76
N LEU A 119 -12.90 -10.14 -0.87
CA LEU A 119 -11.86 -11.17 -0.89
C LEU A 119 -12.12 -12.29 0.12
N ARG A 120 -13.26 -12.29 0.78
CA ARG A 120 -13.61 -13.27 1.81
C ARG A 120 -13.62 -14.70 1.24
N GLY A 121 -12.96 -15.60 1.94
CA GLY A 121 -12.84 -17.00 1.56
C GLY A 121 -11.84 -17.27 0.44
N GLY A 122 -11.17 -16.24 -0.07
CA GLY A 122 -10.16 -16.38 -1.10
C GLY A 122 -8.82 -16.85 -0.58
N THR A 123 -8.04 -17.42 -1.48
CA THR A 123 -6.66 -17.82 -1.25
C THR A 123 -5.72 -17.00 -2.14
N LEU A 124 -4.76 -16.34 -1.54
CA LEU A 124 -3.69 -15.65 -2.26
C LEU A 124 -2.72 -16.68 -2.83
N LEU A 125 -2.52 -16.65 -4.12
CA LEU A 125 -1.51 -17.45 -4.79
C LEU A 125 -0.11 -16.88 -4.51
N MET A 126 0.91 -17.70 -4.70
CA MET A 126 2.30 -17.33 -4.46
C MET A 126 2.66 -16.01 -5.14
N THR A 127 2.98 -15.02 -4.33
CA THR A 127 3.22 -13.63 -4.75
C THR A 127 4.58 -13.17 -4.24
N PRO A 128 5.53 -12.87 -5.12
CA PRO A 128 6.80 -12.28 -4.71
C PRO A 128 6.57 -10.86 -4.20
N MET A 129 7.22 -10.52 -3.10
CA MET A 129 7.20 -9.20 -2.46
C MET A 129 8.52 -8.50 -2.71
N LEU A 130 8.46 -7.39 -3.42
CA LEU A 130 9.62 -6.61 -3.85
C LEU A 130 9.87 -5.43 -2.90
N GLY A 131 11.13 -5.18 -2.62
CA GLY A 131 11.57 -3.95 -1.96
C GLY A 131 11.71 -2.78 -2.94
N ALA A 132 12.11 -1.62 -2.42
CA ALA A 132 12.32 -0.40 -3.22
C ALA A 132 13.45 -0.54 -4.26
N ASP A 133 14.37 -1.46 -4.06
CA ASP A 133 15.47 -1.80 -4.98
C ASP A 133 15.06 -2.77 -6.10
N GLY A 134 13.81 -3.26 -6.10
CA GLY A 134 13.30 -4.24 -7.05
C GLY A 134 13.64 -5.68 -6.76
N GLU A 135 14.34 -5.97 -5.67
CA GLU A 135 14.69 -7.32 -5.24
C GLU A 135 13.55 -7.98 -4.45
N THR A 136 13.44 -9.30 -4.57
CA THR A 136 12.44 -10.08 -3.83
C THR A 136 12.94 -10.41 -2.43
N TYR A 137 12.22 -9.96 -1.42
CA TYR A 137 12.57 -10.17 -0.02
C TYR A 137 11.67 -11.18 0.71
N ALA A 138 10.46 -11.38 0.21
CA ALA A 138 9.51 -12.29 0.80
C ALA A 138 8.59 -12.89 -0.27
N VAL A 139 7.89 -13.95 0.10
CA VAL A 139 6.83 -14.55 -0.70
C VAL A 139 5.58 -14.62 0.13
N ALA A 140 4.51 -14.02 -0.37
CA ALA A 140 3.19 -14.03 0.27
C ALA A 140 2.31 -15.11 -0.36
N GLN A 141 1.65 -15.92 0.47
CA GLN A 141 0.65 -16.89 0.03
C GLN A 141 -0.23 -17.33 1.20
N GLY A 142 -1.41 -17.80 0.91
CA GLY A 142 -2.28 -18.41 1.90
C GLY A 142 -3.71 -17.91 1.90
N ASN A 143 -4.51 -18.43 2.80
CA ASN A 143 -5.90 -18.08 2.95
C ASN A 143 -6.05 -16.66 3.53
N LEU A 144 -6.96 -15.89 2.97
CA LEU A 144 -7.23 -14.54 3.41
C LEU A 144 -8.22 -14.53 4.58
N VAL A 145 -7.88 -13.77 5.59
CA VAL A 145 -8.78 -13.43 6.68
C VAL A 145 -9.22 -11.99 6.48
N VAL A 146 -10.50 -11.79 6.26
CA VAL A 146 -11.06 -10.44 6.21
C VAL A 146 -11.21 -9.97 7.65
N GLY A 147 -10.25 -9.15 8.09
CA GLY A 147 -10.30 -8.45 9.36
C GLY A 147 -11.21 -7.26 9.23
N GLY A 148 -12.24 -7.27 10.00
CA GLY A 148 -13.21 -6.21 10.15
C GLY A 148 -14.41 -6.79 10.87
N LEU A 149 -14.79 -6.19 11.97
CA LEU A 149 -16.12 -6.35 12.51
C LEU A 149 -17.07 -5.98 11.38
N GLY A 150 -17.54 -6.99 10.66
CA GLY A 150 -18.72 -6.83 9.83
C GLY A 150 -19.82 -6.37 10.74
N VAL A 151 -20.07 -5.11 10.75
CA VAL A 151 -21.36 -4.61 11.18
C VAL A 151 -22.29 -5.03 10.05
N ASP A 152 -22.86 -6.19 10.22
CA ASP A 152 -24.00 -6.59 9.43
C ASP A 152 -25.11 -5.61 9.75
N GLY A 153 -25.28 -4.67 8.84
CA GLY A 153 -26.43 -3.79 8.80
C GLY A 153 -27.50 -4.43 7.95
#